data_adf910386ac927d0983b7fef3bb2e866
#
_entry.id   adf910386ac927d0983b7fef3bb2e866
#
_cell.length_a   1.000
_cell.length_b   1.000
_cell.length_c   1.000
_cell.angle_alpha   90.00
_cell.angle_beta   90.00
_cell.angle_gamma   90.00
#
_symmetry.space_group_name_H-M   'P 1'
#
loop_
_entity.id
_entity.type
_entity.pdbx_description
1 polymer ?
#
loop_
_entity_poly.entity_id
_entity_poly.type
_entity_poly.pdbx_seq_one_letter_code
_entity_poly.pdbx_strand_id
1 'polypeptide(L)'
;GYGRQDLSPKSDVDLLFIYKKSNKNIRGFITALNNSLWDVGLEVGISFLTIKQALIDSKKDIKTITKFIESRYLIGDEIQYGEFIRSIKILIGKLNPLKLSELKLKELVERHDYKIGIKSNLEPNIKEGIGGLRDIHTILWVSIFMFNIYKLEDLVSINIYTKDEIKELKNSWKFLLTIRAFIHFFNENKGDLLSIENQLKISKKLSYKAVSYTHLTLPTILL
;
A
#
# COMPACT_ATOMS: atom_id res chain seq x y z
N GLY A 1 0.96 -3.42 0.80
CA GLY A 1 1.45 -4.23 1.90
C GLY A 1 1.29 -5.72 1.69
N TYR A 2 0.98 -6.44 2.75
CA TYR A 2 0.91 -7.90 2.76
C TYR A 2 -0.11 -8.47 1.74
N GLY A 3 -1.27 -7.85 1.62
CA GLY A 3 -2.30 -8.27 0.66
C GLY A 3 -1.85 -8.21 -0.80
N ARG A 4 -1.10 -7.18 -1.18
CA ARG A 4 -0.52 -7.02 -2.53
C ARG A 4 0.78 -7.78 -2.76
N GLN A 5 1.31 -8.48 -1.75
CA GLN A 5 2.62 -9.15 -1.78
C GLN A 5 3.83 -8.18 -1.89
N ASP A 6 3.64 -6.92 -1.50
CA ASP A 6 4.66 -5.85 -1.51
C ASP A 6 5.12 -5.50 -0.09
N LEU A 7 5.20 -6.50 0.79
CA LEU A 7 5.59 -6.25 2.17
C LEU A 7 7.10 -6.02 2.26
N SER A 8 7.50 -4.89 2.84
CA SER A 8 8.91 -4.65 3.18
C SER A 8 9.23 -5.23 4.56
N PRO A 9 10.51 -5.58 4.85
CA PRO A 9 10.90 -6.40 6.01
C PRO A 9 10.40 -5.91 7.38
N LYS A 10 10.33 -4.60 7.60
CA LYS A 10 9.88 -4.01 8.88
C LYS A 10 8.49 -3.37 8.81
N SER A 11 7.66 -3.82 7.87
CA SER A 11 6.28 -3.35 7.76
C SER A 11 5.35 -4.15 8.64
N ASP A 12 4.33 -3.48 9.16
CA ASP A 12 3.24 -4.12 9.90
C ASP A 12 2.46 -5.06 8.99
N VAL A 13 2.00 -6.16 9.56
CA VAL A 13 1.13 -7.12 8.89
C VAL A 13 -0.30 -6.90 9.34
N ASP A 14 -1.16 -6.42 8.43
CA ASP A 14 -2.58 -6.30 8.68
C ASP A 14 -3.31 -7.61 8.38
N LEU A 15 -3.91 -8.23 9.40
CA LEU A 15 -4.70 -9.45 9.30
C LEU A 15 -6.19 -9.14 9.50
N LEU A 16 -7.02 -9.67 8.62
CA LEU A 16 -8.47 -9.57 8.70
C LEU A 16 -9.07 -10.96 8.92
N PHE A 17 -9.75 -11.14 10.04
CA PHE A 17 -10.53 -12.33 10.35
C PHE A 17 -12.01 -12.06 10.10
N ILE A 18 -12.59 -12.80 9.16
CA ILE A 18 -14.02 -12.71 8.82
C ILE A 18 -14.74 -13.90 9.43
N TYR A 19 -15.79 -13.64 10.19
CA TYR A 19 -16.57 -14.68 10.84
C TYR A 19 -18.08 -14.52 10.61
N LYS A 20 -18.83 -15.64 10.68
CA LYS A 20 -20.31 -15.65 10.60
C LYS A 20 -20.92 -15.40 11.98
N LYS A 21 -20.44 -16.15 12.99
CA LYS A 21 -20.89 -16.03 14.40
C LYS A 21 -19.68 -16.05 15.32
N SER A 22 -19.58 -15.07 16.19
CA SER A 22 -18.54 -15.03 17.22
C SER A 22 -18.87 -15.97 18.38
N ASN A 23 -17.85 -16.64 18.91
CA ASN A 23 -17.92 -17.36 20.18
C ASN A 23 -16.64 -17.09 20.99
N LYS A 24 -16.63 -17.49 22.26
CA LYS A 24 -15.47 -17.29 23.15
C LYS A 24 -14.20 -17.98 22.65
N ASN A 25 -14.34 -19.16 22.05
CA ASN A 25 -13.19 -19.94 21.56
C ASN A 25 -12.48 -19.24 20.41
N ILE A 26 -13.21 -18.65 19.45
CA ILE A 26 -12.62 -17.90 18.35
C ILE A 26 -11.87 -16.67 18.85
N ARG A 27 -12.43 -15.94 19.81
CA ARG A 27 -11.75 -14.78 20.40
C ARG A 27 -10.47 -15.19 21.13
N GLY A 28 -10.53 -16.24 21.93
CA GLY A 28 -9.35 -16.80 22.61
C GLY A 28 -8.26 -17.23 21.65
N PHE A 29 -8.62 -17.90 20.56
CA PHE A 29 -7.69 -18.29 19.49
C PHE A 29 -7.02 -17.08 18.84
N ILE A 30 -7.79 -16.04 18.47
CA ILE A 30 -7.23 -14.83 17.86
C ILE A 30 -6.27 -14.11 18.81
N THR A 31 -6.60 -14.04 20.10
CA THR A 31 -5.71 -13.45 21.11
C THR A 31 -4.41 -14.26 21.24
N ALA A 32 -4.50 -15.58 21.31
CA ALA A 32 -3.32 -16.45 21.37
C ALA A 32 -2.44 -16.31 20.11
N LEU A 33 -3.07 -16.31 18.93
CA LEU A 33 -2.35 -16.11 17.67
C LEU A 33 -1.66 -14.74 17.63
N ASN A 34 -2.35 -13.67 18.04
CA ASN A 34 -1.76 -12.33 18.10
C ASN A 34 -0.50 -12.34 18.99
N ASN A 35 -0.60 -12.90 20.21
CA ASN A 35 0.53 -12.97 21.11
C ASN A 35 1.70 -13.77 20.49
N SER A 36 1.41 -14.94 19.90
CA SER A 36 2.45 -15.74 19.23
C SER A 36 3.15 -15.01 18.08
N LEU A 37 2.41 -14.18 17.31
CA LEU A 37 3.00 -13.39 16.23
C LEU A 37 3.87 -12.25 16.79
N TRP A 38 3.47 -11.62 17.88
CA TRP A 38 4.29 -10.63 18.58
C TRP A 38 5.54 -11.26 19.21
N ASP A 39 5.44 -12.45 19.80
CA ASP A 39 6.56 -13.17 20.41
C ASP A 39 7.66 -13.50 19.39
N VAL A 40 7.30 -13.73 18.12
CA VAL A 40 8.28 -13.92 17.03
C VAL A 40 8.73 -12.61 16.36
N GLY A 41 8.38 -11.46 16.95
CA GLY A 41 8.81 -10.13 16.49
C GLY A 41 8.02 -9.57 15.31
N LEU A 42 6.85 -10.12 14.98
CA LEU A 42 5.97 -9.56 13.96
C LEU A 42 4.99 -8.56 14.58
N GLU A 43 4.99 -7.34 14.09
CA GLU A 43 3.96 -6.38 14.44
C GLU A 43 2.73 -6.60 13.57
N VAL A 44 1.64 -6.97 14.22
CA VAL A 44 0.41 -7.37 13.54
C VAL A 44 -0.75 -6.49 13.96
N GLY A 45 -1.43 -5.89 12.97
CA GLY A 45 -2.72 -5.26 13.17
C GLY A 45 -3.84 -6.25 12.89
N ILE A 46 -4.66 -6.59 13.89
CA ILE A 46 -5.76 -7.54 13.73
C ILE A 46 -7.10 -6.80 13.64
N SER A 47 -7.86 -7.11 12.59
CA SER A 47 -9.27 -6.76 12.46
C SER A 47 -10.12 -8.03 12.53
N PHE A 48 -11.17 -8.03 13.35
CA PHE A 48 -12.08 -9.17 13.53
C PHE A 48 -13.52 -8.72 13.32
N LEU A 49 -14.11 -9.06 12.17
CA LEU A 49 -15.36 -8.48 11.68
C LEU A 49 -16.26 -9.54 11.04
N THR A 50 -17.57 -9.29 11.05
CA THR A 50 -18.51 -9.93 10.10
C THR A 50 -18.51 -9.18 8.78
N ILE A 51 -18.95 -9.81 7.70
CA ILE A 51 -19.13 -9.12 6.40
C ILE A 51 -20.03 -7.90 6.57
N LYS A 52 -21.12 -8.01 7.35
CA LYS A 52 -22.03 -6.89 7.61
C LYS A 52 -21.30 -5.70 8.29
N GLN A 53 -20.47 -5.98 9.29
CA GLN A 53 -19.69 -4.93 9.96
C GLN A 53 -18.67 -4.30 9.03
N ALA A 54 -17.97 -5.11 8.24
CA ALA A 54 -17.02 -4.61 7.23
C ALA A 54 -17.68 -3.65 6.24
N LEU A 55 -18.90 -3.95 5.78
CA LEU A 55 -19.66 -3.07 4.88
C LEU A 55 -20.09 -1.76 5.56
N ILE A 56 -20.46 -1.81 6.85
CA ILE A 56 -20.79 -0.61 7.63
C ILE A 56 -19.56 0.29 7.79
N ASP A 57 -18.43 -0.29 8.16
CA ASP A 57 -17.19 0.46 8.39
C ASP A 57 -16.64 1.05 7.07
N SER A 58 -16.78 0.30 5.97
CA SER A 58 -16.42 0.77 4.62
C SER A 58 -17.20 2.01 4.18
N LYS A 59 -18.44 2.17 4.62
CA LYS A 59 -19.24 3.38 4.29
C LYS A 59 -18.80 4.63 5.05
N LYS A 60 -18.13 4.45 6.19
CA LYS A 60 -17.70 5.55 7.05
C LYS A 60 -16.33 6.09 6.66
N ASP A 61 -15.46 5.22 6.16
CA ASP A 61 -14.07 5.58 5.90
C ASP A 61 -13.53 4.93 4.64
N ILE A 62 -13.02 5.77 3.72
CA ILE A 62 -12.44 5.34 2.45
C ILE A 62 -11.16 4.52 2.64
N LYS A 63 -10.41 4.74 3.74
CA LYS A 63 -9.21 3.94 4.05
C LYS A 63 -9.58 2.49 4.31
N THR A 64 -10.74 2.27 4.94
CA THR A 64 -11.28 0.92 5.16
C THR A 64 -11.62 0.22 3.84
N ILE A 65 -12.23 0.93 2.89
CA ILE A 65 -12.50 0.36 1.55
C ILE A 65 -11.21 -0.07 0.88
N THR A 66 -10.19 0.80 0.83
CA THR A 66 -8.91 0.48 0.18
C THR A 66 -8.18 -0.67 0.87
N LYS A 67 -8.25 -0.77 2.19
CA LYS A 67 -7.71 -1.90 2.96
C LYS A 67 -8.37 -3.22 2.56
N PHE A 68 -9.70 -3.24 2.40
CA PHE A 68 -10.43 -4.46 2.06
C PHE A 68 -10.28 -4.88 0.60
N ILE A 69 -10.22 -3.92 -0.34
CA ILE A 69 -9.95 -4.22 -1.75
C ILE A 69 -8.60 -4.93 -1.92
N GLU A 70 -7.61 -4.53 -1.14
CA GLU A 70 -6.26 -5.08 -1.19
C GLU A 70 -6.08 -6.37 -0.39
N SER A 71 -7.14 -6.87 0.23
CA SER A 71 -7.07 -8.11 0.99
C SER A 71 -6.80 -9.31 0.09
N ARG A 72 -6.11 -10.30 0.63
CA ARG A 72 -5.79 -11.57 -0.02
C ARG A 72 -6.22 -12.71 0.88
N TYR A 73 -6.82 -13.73 0.28
CA TYR A 73 -7.13 -14.96 0.98
C TYR A 73 -5.83 -15.63 1.50
N LEU A 74 -5.86 -16.05 2.74
CA LEU A 74 -4.76 -16.80 3.36
C LEU A 74 -5.18 -18.21 3.70
N ILE A 75 -6.21 -18.35 4.55
CA ILE A 75 -6.68 -19.64 5.05
C ILE A 75 -8.12 -19.49 5.57
N GLY A 76 -8.87 -20.58 5.57
CA GLY A 76 -10.22 -20.69 6.12
C GLY A 76 -11.28 -21.05 5.09
N ASP A 77 -12.48 -20.49 5.23
CA ASP A 77 -13.59 -20.67 4.29
C ASP A 77 -13.43 -19.76 3.07
N GLU A 78 -13.01 -20.35 1.94
CA GLU A 78 -12.81 -19.65 0.67
C GLU A 78 -14.11 -19.07 0.11
N ILE A 79 -15.22 -19.76 0.31
CA ILE A 79 -16.55 -19.31 -0.11
C ILE A 79 -16.91 -18.03 0.64
N GLN A 80 -16.70 -18.00 1.94
CA GLN A 80 -16.94 -16.82 2.77
C GLN A 80 -16.05 -15.64 2.37
N TYR A 81 -14.78 -15.90 2.04
CA TYR A 81 -13.91 -14.86 1.49
C TYR A 81 -14.41 -14.33 0.15
N GLY A 82 -14.86 -15.22 -0.75
CA GLY A 82 -15.48 -14.84 -2.02
C GLY A 82 -16.73 -13.97 -1.84
N GLU A 83 -17.59 -14.32 -0.87
CA GLU A 83 -18.76 -13.51 -0.49
C GLU A 83 -18.36 -12.13 0.02
N PHE A 84 -17.34 -12.06 0.85
CA PHE A 84 -16.80 -10.79 1.37
C PHE A 84 -16.32 -9.88 0.23
N ILE A 85 -15.42 -10.36 -0.64
CA ILE A 85 -14.90 -9.58 -1.76
C ILE A 85 -16.00 -9.13 -2.72
N ARG A 86 -16.96 -10.03 -3.04
CA ARG A 86 -18.11 -9.68 -3.87
C ARG A 86 -18.94 -8.57 -3.22
N SER A 87 -19.17 -8.65 -1.92
CA SER A 87 -19.93 -7.64 -1.17
C SER A 87 -19.25 -6.27 -1.18
N ILE A 88 -17.93 -6.24 -1.02
CA ILE A 88 -17.12 -5.00 -1.12
C ILE A 88 -17.20 -4.41 -2.53
N LYS A 89 -17.05 -5.22 -3.58
CA LYS A 89 -17.18 -4.77 -4.98
C LYS A 89 -18.56 -4.22 -5.29
N ILE A 90 -19.62 -4.87 -4.82
CA ILE A 90 -21.01 -4.37 -4.97
C ILE A 90 -21.18 -3.04 -4.21
N LEU A 91 -20.61 -2.92 -3.03
CA LEU A 91 -20.68 -1.66 -2.28
C LEU A 91 -19.99 -0.52 -3.06
N ILE A 92 -18.79 -0.75 -3.57
CA ILE A 92 -18.06 0.26 -4.37
C ILE A 92 -18.87 0.68 -5.59
N GLY A 93 -19.46 -0.26 -6.32
CA GLY A 93 -20.31 0.04 -7.48
C GLY A 93 -21.59 0.83 -7.16
N LYS A 94 -22.00 0.90 -5.88
CA LYS A 94 -23.14 1.70 -5.41
C LYS A 94 -22.72 3.09 -4.89
N LEU A 95 -21.45 3.31 -4.67
CA LEU A 95 -20.93 4.61 -4.21
C LEU A 95 -20.62 5.50 -5.42
N ASN A 96 -20.61 6.82 -5.19
CA ASN A 96 -20.23 7.76 -6.24
C ASN A 96 -18.71 7.66 -6.51
N PRO A 97 -18.30 7.20 -7.72
CA PRO A 97 -16.88 6.98 -8.02
C PRO A 97 -16.07 8.29 -8.03
N LEU A 98 -16.65 9.39 -8.50
CA LEU A 98 -15.99 10.71 -8.49
C LEU A 98 -15.70 11.13 -7.05
N LYS A 99 -16.68 11.03 -6.14
CA LYS A 99 -16.49 11.39 -4.74
C LYS A 99 -15.41 10.53 -4.06
N LEU A 100 -15.35 9.22 -4.34
CA LEU A 100 -14.29 8.35 -3.81
C LEU A 100 -12.91 8.76 -4.33
N SER A 101 -12.82 9.08 -5.63
CA SER A 101 -11.58 9.52 -6.26
C SER A 101 -11.14 10.88 -5.72
N GLU A 102 -12.03 11.84 -5.59
CA GLU A 102 -11.76 13.16 -4.99
C GLU A 102 -11.22 13.04 -3.56
N LEU A 103 -11.80 12.16 -2.74
CA LEU A 103 -11.30 11.91 -1.38
C LEU A 103 -9.86 11.37 -1.40
N LYS A 104 -9.53 10.48 -2.33
CA LYS A 104 -8.16 9.95 -2.47
C LYS A 104 -7.18 11.00 -3.02
N LEU A 105 -7.60 11.81 -3.96
CA LEU A 105 -6.79 12.92 -4.45
C LEU A 105 -6.58 13.99 -3.37
N LYS A 106 -7.59 14.28 -2.56
CA LYS A 106 -7.44 15.16 -1.39
C LYS A 106 -6.41 14.62 -0.40
N GLU A 107 -6.48 13.34 -0.03
CA GLU A 107 -5.46 12.69 0.82
C GLU A 107 -4.06 12.80 0.21
N LEU A 108 -3.94 12.68 -1.12
CA LEU A 108 -2.66 12.83 -1.83
C LEU A 108 -2.12 14.25 -1.70
N VAL A 109 -2.95 15.27 -1.99
CA VAL A 109 -2.57 16.68 -1.90
C VAL A 109 -2.17 17.04 -0.47
N GLU A 110 -3.00 16.72 0.53
CA GLU A 110 -2.70 16.97 1.94
C GLU A 110 -1.38 16.32 2.39
N ARG A 111 -1.08 15.11 1.89
CA ARG A 111 0.17 14.41 2.16
C ARG A 111 1.37 15.12 1.53
N HIS A 112 1.21 15.63 0.31
CA HIS A 112 2.28 16.36 -0.38
C HIS A 112 2.52 17.72 0.28
N ASP A 113 1.48 18.49 0.60
CA ASP A 113 1.60 19.80 1.22
C ASP A 113 2.29 19.74 2.59
N TYR A 114 1.99 18.73 3.39
CA TYR A 114 2.64 18.54 4.71
C TYR A 114 4.15 18.27 4.60
N LYS A 115 4.63 17.78 3.44
CA LYS A 115 6.02 17.34 3.24
C LYS A 115 6.86 18.25 2.35
N ILE A 116 6.32 19.41 1.93
CA ILE A 116 7.09 20.38 1.14
C ILE A 116 8.08 21.08 2.06
N GLY A 117 9.36 20.71 1.94
CA GLY A 117 10.47 21.36 2.64
C GLY A 117 11.81 20.95 2.03
N ILE A 118 12.85 21.80 2.21
CA ILE A 118 14.18 21.57 1.64
C ILE A 118 14.75 20.21 2.06
N LYS A 119 14.49 19.74 3.30
CA LYS A 119 14.89 18.41 3.78
C LYS A 119 14.23 17.28 3.02
N SER A 120 12.98 17.45 2.59
CA SER A 120 12.25 16.39 1.87
C SER A 120 12.82 16.10 0.48
N ASN A 121 13.51 17.07 -0.14
CA ASN A 121 14.15 16.88 -1.44
C ASN A 121 15.50 16.17 -1.34
N LEU A 122 16.23 16.38 -0.26
CA LEU A 122 17.54 15.74 -0.03
C LEU A 122 17.39 14.33 0.57
N GLU A 123 16.40 14.13 1.43
CA GLU A 123 16.11 12.88 2.12
C GLU A 123 14.63 12.51 1.92
N PRO A 124 14.25 12.02 0.74
CA PRO A 124 12.85 11.74 0.43
C PRO A 124 12.30 10.55 1.23
N ASN A 125 11.01 10.63 1.59
CA ASN A 125 10.29 9.48 2.12
C ASN A 125 9.79 8.62 0.95
N ILE A 126 10.32 7.41 0.83
CA ILE A 126 10.05 6.49 -0.31
C ILE A 126 8.59 6.02 -0.35
N LYS A 127 7.90 5.99 0.78
CA LYS A 127 6.51 5.55 0.86
C LYS A 127 5.52 6.70 0.70
N GLU A 128 5.70 7.76 1.51
CA GLU A 128 4.71 8.82 1.67
C GLU A 128 5.14 10.15 1.00
N GLY A 129 6.35 10.24 0.45
CA GLY A 129 6.84 11.42 -0.27
C GLY A 129 6.22 11.55 -1.65
N ILE A 130 6.44 12.71 -2.30
CA ILE A 130 6.04 12.98 -3.68
C ILE A 130 6.73 11.97 -4.60
N GLY A 131 5.96 11.33 -5.50
CA GLY A 131 6.46 10.24 -6.36
C GLY A 131 6.74 8.92 -5.62
N GLY A 132 6.35 8.81 -4.35
CA GLY A 132 6.54 7.61 -3.53
C GLY A 132 5.51 6.50 -3.79
N LEU A 133 5.69 5.37 -3.08
CA LEU A 133 4.82 4.19 -3.24
C LEU A 133 3.33 4.49 -3.03
N ARG A 134 3.00 5.45 -2.16
CA ARG A 134 1.61 5.80 -1.88
C ARG A 134 0.92 6.48 -3.08
N ASP A 135 1.68 7.18 -3.93
CA ASP A 135 1.14 7.79 -5.14
C ASP A 135 0.74 6.72 -6.15
N ILE A 136 1.59 5.70 -6.33
CA ILE A 136 1.26 4.53 -7.16
C ILE A 136 0.01 3.80 -6.63
N HIS A 137 -0.10 3.65 -5.31
CA HIS A 137 -1.31 3.07 -4.69
C HIS A 137 -2.55 3.94 -4.96
N THR A 138 -2.40 5.26 -4.97
CA THR A 138 -3.50 6.18 -5.29
C THR A 138 -3.99 5.97 -6.73
N ILE A 139 -3.08 5.79 -7.70
CA ILE A 139 -3.44 5.44 -9.08
C ILE A 139 -4.27 4.15 -9.11
N LEU A 140 -3.83 3.08 -8.41
CA LEU A 140 -4.58 1.83 -8.33
C LEU A 140 -5.98 2.01 -7.74
N TRP A 141 -6.11 2.74 -6.63
CA TRP A 141 -7.41 2.94 -5.99
C TRP A 141 -8.35 3.77 -6.84
N VAL A 142 -7.87 4.84 -7.48
CA VAL A 142 -8.65 5.65 -8.40
C VAL A 142 -9.09 4.81 -9.61
N SER A 143 -8.20 3.97 -10.15
CA SER A 143 -8.54 3.05 -11.25
C SER A 143 -9.66 2.07 -10.89
N ILE A 144 -9.65 1.56 -9.66
CA ILE A 144 -10.72 0.69 -9.16
C ILE A 144 -12.04 1.46 -9.03
N PHE A 145 -12.00 2.66 -8.44
CA PHE A 145 -13.20 3.45 -8.20
C PHE A 145 -13.85 3.95 -9.49
N MET A 146 -13.04 4.47 -10.43
CA MET A 146 -13.54 5.06 -11.67
C MET A 146 -13.90 4.02 -12.72
N PHE A 147 -13.09 2.97 -12.85
CA PHE A 147 -13.15 2.07 -13.99
C PHE A 147 -13.38 0.60 -13.61
N ASN A 148 -13.45 0.28 -12.31
CA ASN A 148 -13.50 -1.10 -11.80
C ASN A 148 -12.30 -1.96 -12.29
N ILE A 149 -11.14 -1.31 -12.48
CA ILE A 149 -9.90 -1.91 -12.96
C ILE A 149 -9.00 -2.19 -11.75
N TYR A 150 -8.59 -3.45 -11.60
CA TYR A 150 -7.79 -3.96 -10.48
C TYR A 150 -6.32 -4.20 -10.85
N LYS A 151 -5.97 -4.16 -12.13
CA LYS A 151 -4.60 -4.34 -12.64
C LYS A 151 -4.21 -3.14 -13.48
N LEU A 152 -3.01 -2.61 -13.27
CA LEU A 152 -2.52 -1.45 -14.03
C LEU A 152 -2.49 -1.69 -15.54
N GLU A 153 -2.20 -2.94 -15.94
CA GLU A 153 -2.14 -3.33 -17.35
C GLU A 153 -3.47 -3.12 -18.08
N ASP A 154 -4.58 -3.29 -17.39
CA ASP A 154 -5.92 -3.16 -17.99
C ASP A 154 -6.27 -1.69 -18.32
N LEU A 155 -5.54 -0.70 -17.74
CA LEU A 155 -5.68 0.72 -18.06
C LEU A 155 -5.27 1.04 -19.51
N VAL A 156 -4.43 0.19 -20.11
CA VAL A 156 -4.05 0.30 -21.52
C VAL A 156 -5.26 0.05 -22.43
N SER A 157 -6.12 -0.90 -22.08
CA SER A 157 -7.29 -1.28 -22.89
C SER A 157 -8.33 -0.18 -23.02
N ILE A 158 -8.34 0.77 -22.06
CA ILE A 158 -9.23 1.93 -22.05
C ILE A 158 -8.51 3.25 -22.41
N ASN A 159 -7.29 3.16 -22.95
CA ASN A 159 -6.48 4.28 -23.41
C ASN A 159 -6.18 5.37 -22.36
N ILE A 160 -6.13 5.02 -21.06
CA ILE A 160 -5.70 5.92 -20.00
C ILE A 160 -4.17 5.99 -19.94
N TYR A 161 -3.49 4.84 -20.18
CA TYR A 161 -2.04 4.74 -20.26
C TYR A 161 -1.64 3.95 -21.50
N THR A 162 -0.45 4.24 -22.01
CA THR A 162 0.24 3.41 -23.02
C THR A 162 0.92 2.19 -22.37
N LYS A 163 1.28 1.20 -23.18
CA LYS A 163 2.04 0.04 -22.70
C LYS A 163 3.39 0.45 -22.09
N ASP A 164 4.05 1.45 -22.68
CA ASP A 164 5.35 1.91 -22.23
C ASP A 164 5.25 2.64 -20.88
N GLU A 165 4.25 3.51 -20.71
CA GLU A 165 3.99 4.18 -19.42
C GLU A 165 3.69 3.18 -18.30
N ILE A 166 2.88 2.15 -18.55
CA ILE A 166 2.62 1.09 -17.56
C ILE A 166 3.90 0.31 -17.23
N LYS A 167 4.73 0.02 -18.23
CA LYS A 167 6.02 -0.66 -18.03
C LYS A 167 6.95 0.20 -17.16
N GLU A 168 7.01 1.48 -17.43
CA GLU A 168 7.84 2.44 -16.69
C GLU A 168 7.35 2.61 -15.25
N LEU A 169 6.04 2.75 -15.05
CA LEU A 169 5.41 2.81 -13.74
C LEU A 169 5.72 1.55 -12.90
N LYS A 170 5.63 0.36 -13.49
CA LYS A 170 5.94 -0.91 -12.82
C LYS A 170 7.43 -1.03 -12.47
N ASN A 171 8.32 -0.58 -13.35
CA ASN A 171 9.75 -0.55 -13.08
C ASN A 171 10.07 0.41 -11.92
N SER A 172 9.47 1.58 -11.91
CA SER A 172 9.60 2.56 -10.84
C SER A 172 9.05 2.02 -9.51
N TRP A 173 7.88 1.36 -9.54
CA TRP A 173 7.33 0.70 -8.37
C TRP A 173 8.30 -0.34 -7.79
N LYS A 174 8.80 -1.24 -8.65
CA LYS A 174 9.79 -2.27 -8.25
C LYS A 174 11.06 -1.63 -7.68
N PHE A 175 11.55 -0.56 -8.30
CA PHE A 175 12.69 0.19 -7.81
C PHE A 175 12.45 0.76 -6.41
N LEU A 176 11.33 1.46 -6.20
CA LEU A 176 10.98 2.01 -4.89
C LEU A 176 10.83 0.94 -3.81
N LEU A 177 10.24 -0.23 -4.13
CA LEU A 177 10.16 -1.37 -3.21
C LEU A 177 11.55 -1.90 -2.86
N THR A 178 12.46 -1.97 -3.84
CA THR A 178 13.85 -2.40 -3.61
C THR A 178 14.58 -1.44 -2.69
N ILE A 179 14.49 -0.12 -2.95
CA ILE A 179 15.09 0.90 -2.08
C ILE A 179 14.51 0.82 -0.66
N ARG A 180 13.19 0.68 -0.54
CA ARG A 180 12.52 0.53 0.75
C ARG A 180 13.00 -0.69 1.52
N ALA A 181 13.18 -1.82 0.84
CA ALA A 181 13.70 -3.03 1.46
C ALA A 181 15.12 -2.83 2.01
N PHE A 182 15.99 -2.12 1.28
CA PHE A 182 17.34 -1.78 1.76
C PHE A 182 17.30 -0.81 2.94
N ILE A 183 16.44 0.20 2.93
CA ILE A 183 16.25 1.11 4.08
C ILE A 183 15.89 0.29 5.32
N HIS A 184 14.90 -0.61 5.20
CA HIS A 184 14.48 -1.49 6.31
C HIS A 184 15.56 -2.47 6.76
N PHE A 185 16.46 -2.86 5.85
CA PHE A 185 17.59 -3.73 6.17
C PHE A 185 18.70 -3.00 6.92
N PHE A 186 19.02 -1.74 6.52
CA PHE A 186 20.10 -0.98 7.11
C PHE A 186 19.73 -0.25 8.39
N ASN A 187 18.46 0.08 8.59
CA ASN A 187 17.99 0.79 9.77
C ASN A 187 17.47 -0.16 10.84
N GLU A 188 17.78 0.10 12.10
CA GLU A 188 17.17 -0.62 13.23
C GLU A 188 15.70 -0.20 13.42
N ASN A 189 15.39 1.06 13.18
CA ASN A 189 14.06 1.63 13.33
C ASN A 189 13.23 1.48 12.06
N LYS A 190 11.90 1.37 12.24
CA LYS A 190 10.92 1.47 11.16
C LYS A 190 10.93 2.89 10.60
N GLY A 191 11.17 3.02 9.33
CA GLY A 191 11.11 4.30 8.65
C GLY A 191 11.31 4.14 7.15
N ASP A 192 10.70 5.03 6.40
CA ASP A 192 10.75 5.02 4.94
C ASP A 192 11.56 6.22 4.41
N LEU A 193 12.37 6.86 5.28
CA LEU A 193 13.22 8.00 4.93
C LEU A 193 14.52 7.52 4.26
N LEU A 194 14.77 7.98 3.05
CA LEU A 194 16.02 7.75 2.34
C LEU A 194 17.06 8.79 2.76
N SER A 195 17.62 8.64 3.98
CA SER A 195 18.66 9.52 4.51
C SER A 195 19.91 9.51 3.64
N ILE A 196 20.72 10.57 3.71
CA ILE A 196 22.01 10.66 2.99
C ILE A 196 22.90 9.45 3.30
N GLU A 197 22.92 8.99 4.55
CA GLU A 197 23.66 7.79 4.93
C GLU A 197 23.15 6.54 4.21
N ASN A 198 21.82 6.36 4.15
CA ASN A 198 21.20 5.24 3.42
C ASN A 198 21.45 5.36 1.91
N GLN A 199 21.39 6.57 1.34
CA GLN A 199 21.71 6.79 -0.08
C GLN A 199 23.12 6.29 -0.40
N LEU A 200 24.11 6.59 0.42
CA LEU A 200 25.49 6.14 0.26
C LEU A 200 25.63 4.60 0.38
N LYS A 201 24.97 4.00 1.38
CA LYS A 201 25.01 2.54 1.57
C LYS A 201 24.34 1.80 0.39
N ILE A 202 23.15 2.27 -0.02
CA ILE A 202 22.36 1.66 -1.09
C ILE A 202 23.05 1.83 -2.45
N SER A 203 23.59 3.01 -2.76
CA SER A 203 24.30 3.25 -4.03
C SER A 203 25.48 2.30 -4.20
N LYS A 204 26.28 2.08 -3.15
CA LYS A 204 27.36 1.11 -3.15
C LYS A 204 26.86 -0.31 -3.39
N LYS A 205 25.78 -0.70 -2.69
CA LYS A 205 25.21 -2.06 -2.81
C LYS A 205 24.62 -2.34 -4.19
N LEU A 206 24.04 -1.32 -4.82
CA LEU A 206 23.47 -1.42 -6.18
C LEU A 206 24.51 -1.09 -7.28
N SER A 207 25.78 -0.89 -6.92
CA SER A 207 26.87 -0.58 -7.84
C SER A 207 26.64 0.70 -8.67
N TYR A 208 25.87 1.66 -8.14
CA TYR A 208 25.76 2.97 -8.77
C TYR A 208 27.09 3.72 -8.63
N LYS A 209 27.68 4.12 -9.75
CA LYS A 209 28.86 5.00 -9.75
C LYS A 209 28.41 6.41 -9.42
N ALA A 210 29.06 7.03 -8.42
CA ALA A 210 28.88 8.44 -8.15
C ALA A 210 29.38 9.24 -9.36
N VAL A 211 28.47 9.75 -10.15
CA VAL A 211 28.78 10.77 -11.15
C VAL A 211 28.68 12.10 -10.42
N SER A 212 29.84 12.68 -10.07
CA SER A 212 29.98 14.05 -9.52
C SER A 212 28.78 14.60 -8.72
N TYR A 213 29.02 15.21 -7.57
CA TYR A 213 28.03 15.74 -6.60
C TYR A 213 26.95 16.69 -7.14
N THR A 214 26.92 16.99 -8.42
CA THR A 214 26.04 17.95 -9.06
C THR A 214 24.82 17.34 -9.77
N HIS A 215 24.70 16.02 -9.93
CA HIS A 215 23.62 15.38 -10.67
C HIS A 215 23.15 14.02 -10.10
N LEU A 216 22.88 13.96 -8.80
CA LEU A 216 21.99 12.94 -8.25
C LEU A 216 20.53 13.40 -8.38
N THR A 217 20.10 13.63 -9.60
CA THR A 217 18.67 13.64 -9.90
C THR A 217 18.24 12.19 -10.04
N LEU A 218 17.46 11.69 -9.06
CA LEU A 218 16.57 10.55 -9.30
C LEU A 218 15.76 10.87 -10.57
N PRO A 219 15.50 9.91 -11.46
CA PRO A 219 14.64 10.17 -12.59
C PRO A 219 13.35 10.75 -12.06
N THR A 220 13.10 12.02 -12.36
CA THR A 220 11.87 12.70 -12.02
C THR A 220 10.83 12.06 -12.90
N ILE A 221 9.99 11.23 -12.32
CA ILE A 221 8.76 10.81 -12.99
C ILE A 221 7.89 12.05 -12.99
N LEU A 222 7.87 12.75 -14.11
CA LEU A 222 6.89 13.79 -14.37
C LEU A 222 5.52 13.11 -14.42
N LEU A 223 4.68 13.43 -13.46
CA LEU A 223 3.23 13.23 -13.54
C LEU A 223 2.62 14.33 -14.38
#